data_f2414e0bd4cbefe7cb35a36d082ffa86
#
_entry.id   f2414e0bd4cbefe7cb35a36d082ffa86
#
_cell.length_a   1.000
_cell.length_b   1.000
_cell.length_c   1.000
_cell.angle_alpha   90.00
_cell.angle_beta   90.00
_cell.angle_gamma   90.00
#
_symmetry.space_group_name_H-M   'P 1'
#
loop_
_entity.id
_entity.type
_entity.pdbx_description
1 polymer ?
#
loop_
_entity_poly.entity_id
_entity_poly.type
_entity_poly.pdbx_seq_one_letter_code
_entity_poly.pdbx_strand_id
1 'polypeptide(L)'
;VIVVDKGPAAGAGSTSSSSSIIRFSYSTTDAVLTAWEAAAMWSDWEGHLGCVDPDGMARFVKTGMCIFHTPGDGTVRIQRLWDDLGIAYEILGTEALQQLLPGMDLGAYYPPKRIDDPAFADDAHGTLTAIIEEQSGFMDDPMLCAKNLAYAARRHGAEFRFHQQVVGIDQAEGRATGVTLASGERISAPVVVNVGGPHSGIINRMAGVTEGMRIGHRPLRQEVFTVEPPVGLRLEDGMPAVADLDIGHYLRPQIGGTWLVGGTEPECDELHWIDDPDHYDEYPTVEQFEVSMMRLARRVPEFGVPHRPVGLAALYDVSDDWVPLYDKSDLPGFFMACGTSGNQFKNAPLAGKFMTAIIDAEAAGIDHDATPVQFTGARTGRTINLGAFSRRRDKSETSGTVMG
;
A
#
# COMPACT_ATOMS: atom_id res chain seq x y z
N VAL A 1 0.63 -25.75 4.50
CA VAL A 1 0.13 -24.45 4.97
C VAL A 1 -1.39 -24.42 4.81
N ILE A 2 -2.10 -23.90 5.84
CA ILE A 2 -3.54 -23.65 5.78
C ILE A 2 -3.75 -22.15 5.87
N VAL A 3 -4.49 -21.56 4.94
CA VAL A 3 -4.92 -20.16 4.95
C VAL A 3 -6.39 -20.13 5.37
N VAL A 4 -6.70 -19.41 6.42
CA VAL A 4 -8.06 -19.28 6.96
C VAL A 4 -8.50 -17.83 6.80
N ASP A 5 -9.66 -17.62 6.18
CA ASP A 5 -10.23 -16.30 5.97
C ASP A 5 -11.75 -16.32 6.20
N LYS A 6 -12.29 -15.31 6.87
CA LYS A 6 -13.74 -15.14 7.05
C LYS A 6 -14.46 -14.70 5.77
N GLY A 7 -13.72 -14.09 4.85
CA GLY A 7 -14.22 -13.65 3.55
C GLY A 7 -14.49 -14.80 2.57
N PRO A 8 -15.11 -14.49 1.43
CA PRO A 8 -15.55 -15.51 0.48
C PRO A 8 -14.45 -16.01 -0.46
N ALA A 9 -13.36 -15.29 -0.62
CA ALA A 9 -12.32 -15.59 -1.60
C ALA A 9 -11.00 -14.84 -1.31
N ALA A 10 -9.91 -15.28 -1.93
CA ALA A 10 -8.65 -14.56 -1.93
C ALA A 10 -8.84 -13.16 -2.56
N GLY A 11 -8.35 -12.13 -1.89
CA GLY A 11 -8.45 -10.76 -2.33
C GLY A 11 -9.79 -10.04 -2.07
N ALA A 12 -10.78 -10.71 -1.46
CA ALA A 12 -12.11 -10.15 -1.23
C ALA A 12 -12.17 -9.06 -0.14
N GLY A 13 -11.07 -8.80 0.58
CA GLY A 13 -10.96 -7.71 1.54
C GLY A 13 -10.41 -6.42 0.90
N SER A 14 -9.65 -5.64 1.65
CA SER A 14 -9.04 -4.37 1.20
C SER A 14 -8.20 -4.49 -0.08
N THR A 15 -7.71 -5.68 -0.41
CA THR A 15 -6.92 -5.93 -1.62
C THR A 15 -7.68 -5.60 -2.89
N SER A 16 -8.95 -6.04 -3.03
CA SER A 16 -9.78 -5.75 -4.21
C SER A 16 -10.09 -4.26 -4.39
N SER A 17 -10.02 -3.49 -3.32
CA SER A 17 -10.24 -2.04 -3.31
C SER A 17 -8.97 -1.23 -3.52
N SER A 18 -7.82 -1.89 -3.74
CA SER A 18 -6.53 -1.22 -3.92
C SER A 18 -6.42 -0.54 -5.27
N SER A 19 -5.83 0.66 -5.29
CA SER A 19 -5.36 1.29 -6.54
C SER A 19 -4.20 0.54 -7.20
N SER A 20 -3.64 -0.48 -6.54
CA SER A 20 -2.59 -1.39 -7.04
C SER A 20 -1.37 -0.73 -7.67
N ILE A 21 -1.06 0.50 -7.27
CA ILE A 21 0.11 1.25 -7.77
C ILE A 21 1.39 0.58 -7.27
N ILE A 22 2.28 0.26 -8.20
CA ILE A 22 3.62 -0.27 -7.95
C ILE A 22 4.60 0.87 -8.14
N ARG A 23 5.09 1.44 -7.06
CA ARG A 23 6.08 2.53 -7.00
C ARG A 23 7.08 2.25 -5.90
N PHE A 24 8.24 2.86 -5.94
CA PHE A 24 9.31 2.72 -4.94
C PHE A 24 9.84 4.07 -4.43
N SER A 25 9.01 5.10 -4.50
CA SER A 25 9.26 6.41 -3.89
C SER A 25 8.90 6.37 -2.41
N TYR A 26 9.86 6.10 -1.55
CA TYR A 26 9.75 6.05 -0.10
C TYR A 26 10.81 6.88 0.59
N SER A 27 10.63 7.15 1.88
CA SER A 27 11.50 8.01 2.68
C SER A 27 12.66 7.28 3.38
N THR A 28 12.70 5.93 3.30
CA THR A 28 13.74 5.10 3.92
C THR A 28 14.32 4.09 2.93
N THR A 29 15.62 3.77 3.08
CA THR A 29 16.34 2.84 2.19
C THR A 29 15.68 1.47 2.12
N ASP A 30 15.34 0.87 3.26
CA ASP A 30 14.75 -0.48 3.28
C ASP A 30 13.37 -0.53 2.63
N ALA A 31 12.57 0.54 2.77
CA ALA A 31 11.27 0.64 2.10
C ALA A 31 11.42 0.81 0.57
N VAL A 32 12.36 1.64 0.11
CA VAL A 32 12.70 1.77 -1.32
C VAL A 32 13.16 0.43 -1.90
N LEU A 33 14.12 -0.23 -1.25
CA LEU A 33 14.65 -1.52 -1.69
C LEU A 33 13.58 -2.60 -1.76
N THR A 34 12.70 -2.67 -0.75
CA THR A 34 11.58 -3.61 -0.71
C THR A 34 10.63 -3.39 -1.89
N ALA A 35 10.22 -2.17 -2.13
CA ALA A 35 9.29 -1.85 -3.19
C ALA A 35 9.93 -2.02 -4.59
N TRP A 36 11.21 -1.68 -4.75
CA TRP A 36 11.95 -1.85 -6.02
C TRP A 36 12.18 -3.32 -6.35
N GLU A 37 12.58 -4.15 -5.38
CA GLU A 37 12.67 -5.61 -5.55
C GLU A 37 11.30 -6.20 -5.94
N ALA A 38 10.24 -5.77 -5.28
CA ALA A 38 8.87 -6.23 -5.59
C ALA A 38 8.39 -5.75 -6.97
N ALA A 39 8.72 -4.53 -7.40
CA ALA A 39 8.38 -4.03 -8.74
C ALA A 39 8.94 -4.92 -9.85
N ALA A 40 10.16 -5.42 -9.68
CA ALA A 40 10.76 -6.38 -10.62
C ALA A 40 10.05 -7.75 -10.64
N MET A 41 9.40 -8.14 -9.53
CA MET A 41 8.58 -9.36 -9.48
C MET A 41 7.23 -9.14 -10.16
N TRP A 42 6.60 -7.99 -9.96
CA TRP A 42 5.34 -7.64 -10.62
C TRP A 42 5.48 -7.51 -12.13
N SER A 43 6.61 -6.95 -12.62
CA SER A 43 6.87 -6.83 -14.06
C SER A 43 7.08 -8.18 -14.76
N ASP A 44 7.42 -9.23 -14.01
CA ASP A 44 7.56 -10.62 -14.46
C ASP A 44 6.65 -11.52 -13.60
N TRP A 45 5.35 -11.21 -13.57
CA TRP A 45 4.41 -11.83 -12.65
C TRP A 45 4.27 -13.35 -12.86
N GLU A 46 4.19 -13.79 -14.11
CA GLU A 46 4.17 -15.21 -14.46
C GLU A 46 5.45 -15.93 -14.04
N GLY A 47 6.60 -15.35 -14.36
CA GLY A 47 7.91 -15.89 -13.98
C GLY A 47 8.11 -15.91 -12.46
N HIS A 48 7.59 -14.91 -11.74
CA HIS A 48 7.62 -14.87 -10.28
C HIS A 48 6.78 -16.01 -9.65
N LEU A 49 5.58 -16.26 -10.17
CA LEU A 49 4.69 -17.31 -9.67
C LEU A 49 5.11 -18.72 -10.11
N GLY A 50 5.88 -18.83 -11.20
CA GLY A 50 6.30 -20.09 -11.79
C GLY A 50 5.13 -20.92 -12.36
N CYS A 51 4.00 -20.30 -12.62
CA CYS A 51 2.81 -20.93 -13.19
C CYS A 51 1.86 -19.91 -13.80
N VAL A 52 1.01 -20.39 -14.72
CA VAL A 52 -0.10 -19.64 -15.31
C VAL A 52 -1.40 -20.12 -14.69
N ASP A 53 -2.21 -19.19 -14.20
CA ASP A 53 -3.55 -19.48 -13.72
C ASP A 53 -4.50 -19.62 -14.94
N PRO A 54 -5.21 -20.74 -15.12
CA PRO A 54 -6.11 -20.95 -16.25
C PRO A 54 -7.30 -19.98 -16.25
N ASP A 55 -7.64 -19.38 -15.10
CA ASP A 55 -8.71 -18.39 -14.98
C ASP A 55 -8.26 -16.98 -15.41
N GLY A 56 -6.97 -16.81 -15.76
CA GLY A 56 -6.35 -15.57 -16.23
C GLY A 56 -5.23 -15.09 -15.33
N MET A 57 -4.37 -14.23 -15.91
CA MET A 57 -3.24 -13.61 -15.20
C MET A 57 -3.45 -12.11 -15.14
N ALA A 58 -3.26 -11.53 -13.95
CA ALA A 58 -3.17 -10.09 -13.79
C ALA A 58 -1.92 -9.56 -14.50
N ARG A 59 -2.01 -8.34 -15.05
CA ARG A 59 -0.94 -7.75 -15.87
C ARG A 59 -0.39 -6.49 -15.21
N PHE A 60 0.90 -6.37 -15.26
CA PHE A 60 1.57 -5.12 -14.91
C PHE A 60 1.46 -4.13 -16.08
N VAL A 61 0.87 -2.96 -15.81
CA VAL A 61 0.75 -1.84 -16.74
C VAL A 61 1.79 -0.80 -16.36
N LYS A 62 2.86 -0.75 -17.14
CA LYS A 62 3.95 0.19 -16.93
C LYS A 62 3.53 1.58 -17.37
N THR A 63 3.51 2.55 -16.45
CA THR A 63 3.14 3.95 -16.72
C THR A 63 4.22 4.94 -16.28
N GLY A 64 5.15 4.51 -15.46
CA GLY A 64 5.97 5.42 -14.67
C GLY A 64 5.18 6.05 -13.51
N MET A 65 5.93 6.81 -12.69
CA MET A 65 5.40 7.59 -11.58
C MET A 65 5.97 8.99 -11.61
N CYS A 66 5.11 9.99 -11.81
CA CYS A 66 5.46 11.41 -11.75
C CYS A 66 5.11 11.95 -10.35
N ILE A 67 6.06 12.60 -9.69
CA ILE A 67 5.88 13.14 -8.34
C ILE A 67 6.19 14.64 -8.41
N PHE A 68 5.20 15.48 -8.10
CA PHE A 68 5.40 16.91 -8.09
C PHE A 68 6.25 17.33 -6.89
N HIS A 69 7.18 18.25 -7.13
CA HIS A 69 7.97 18.86 -6.08
C HIS A 69 7.08 19.77 -5.22
N THR A 70 7.20 19.61 -3.92
CA THR A 70 6.58 20.47 -2.93
C THR A 70 7.66 21.06 -2.01
N PRO A 71 7.39 22.19 -1.32
CA PRO A 71 8.29 22.69 -0.29
C PRO A 71 8.62 21.64 0.76
N GLY A 72 9.84 21.64 1.26
CA GLY A 72 10.37 20.64 2.20
C GLY A 72 11.35 19.67 1.55
N ASP A 73 11.77 18.65 2.30
CA ASP A 73 12.82 17.73 1.87
C ASP A 73 12.32 16.39 1.32
N GLY A 74 10.99 16.18 1.23
CA GLY A 74 10.41 14.89 0.86
C GLY A 74 10.89 14.35 -0.49
N THR A 75 10.66 15.10 -1.58
CA THR A 75 11.13 14.71 -2.93
C THR A 75 12.64 14.71 -3.05
N VAL A 76 13.33 15.64 -2.39
CA VAL A 76 14.81 15.69 -2.34
C VAL A 76 15.37 14.44 -1.64
N ARG A 77 14.71 13.96 -0.61
CA ARG A 77 15.08 12.72 0.08
C ARG A 77 14.92 11.50 -0.83
N ILE A 78 13.80 11.40 -1.54
CA ILE A 78 13.57 10.34 -2.52
C ILE A 78 14.68 10.34 -3.57
N GLN A 79 15.03 11.51 -4.13
CA GLN A 79 16.11 11.64 -5.11
C GLN A 79 17.46 11.15 -4.56
N ARG A 80 17.85 11.57 -3.35
CA ARG A 80 19.08 11.09 -2.71
C ARG A 80 19.11 9.58 -2.55
N LEU A 81 18.01 8.99 -2.10
CA LEU A 81 17.91 7.54 -1.95
C LEU A 81 18.02 6.82 -3.31
N TRP A 82 17.40 7.38 -4.35
CA TRP A 82 17.51 6.81 -5.69
C TRP A 82 18.91 6.95 -6.27
N ASP A 83 19.59 8.09 -6.06
CA ASP A 83 20.98 8.28 -6.44
C ASP A 83 21.90 7.24 -5.75
N ASP A 84 21.76 7.07 -4.43
CA ASP A 84 22.56 6.13 -3.64
C ASP A 84 22.32 4.67 -4.06
N LEU A 85 21.13 4.35 -4.52
CA LEU A 85 20.75 3.01 -4.95
C LEU A 85 20.98 2.74 -6.45
N GLY A 86 21.22 3.80 -7.24
CA GLY A 86 21.39 3.73 -8.68
C GLY A 86 20.06 3.53 -9.44
N ILE A 87 18.95 4.04 -8.88
CA ILE A 87 17.63 4.03 -9.52
C ILE A 87 17.54 5.23 -10.45
N ALA A 88 17.28 4.96 -11.73
CA ALA A 88 17.18 6.01 -12.75
C ALA A 88 15.87 6.81 -12.62
N TYR A 89 15.96 8.11 -12.73
CA TYR A 89 14.83 9.04 -12.80
C TYR A 89 15.21 10.30 -13.60
N GLU A 90 14.23 11.08 -13.95
CA GLU A 90 14.42 12.39 -14.60
C GLU A 90 13.80 13.51 -13.78
N ILE A 91 14.39 14.69 -13.83
CA ILE A 91 13.83 15.91 -13.26
C ILE A 91 13.17 16.69 -14.40
N LEU A 92 11.86 16.93 -14.27
CA LEU A 92 11.08 17.67 -15.26
C LEU A 92 10.90 19.11 -14.80
N GLY A 93 11.41 20.04 -15.60
CA GLY A 93 11.04 21.45 -15.49
C GLY A 93 9.59 21.68 -15.95
N THR A 94 9.03 22.85 -15.66
CA THR A 94 7.62 23.18 -15.94
C THR A 94 7.23 22.95 -17.41
N GLU A 95 8.11 23.29 -18.37
CA GLU A 95 7.84 23.11 -19.80
C GLU A 95 7.71 21.61 -20.18
N ALA A 96 8.63 20.77 -19.73
CA ALA A 96 8.59 19.33 -19.99
C ALA A 96 7.38 18.68 -19.28
N LEU A 97 7.08 19.15 -18.07
CA LEU A 97 5.91 18.70 -17.32
C LEU A 97 4.60 19.07 -18.02
N GLN A 98 4.51 20.29 -18.63
CA GLN A 98 3.35 20.69 -19.42
C GLN A 98 3.16 19.85 -20.70
N GLN A 99 4.27 19.39 -21.30
CA GLN A 99 4.21 18.46 -22.45
C GLN A 99 3.73 17.07 -22.03
N LEU A 100 4.16 16.59 -20.86
CA LEU A 100 3.75 15.29 -20.31
C LEU A 100 2.28 15.28 -19.85
N LEU A 101 1.83 16.39 -19.25
CA LEU A 101 0.50 16.55 -18.65
C LEU A 101 -0.21 17.76 -19.27
N PRO A 102 -0.62 17.67 -20.56
CA PRO A 102 -1.25 18.78 -21.28
C PRO A 102 -2.58 19.15 -20.63
N GLY A 103 -2.82 20.47 -20.49
CA GLY A 103 -4.05 20.99 -19.89
C GLY A 103 -4.12 20.96 -18.37
N MET A 104 -3.11 20.46 -17.67
CA MET A 104 -3.00 20.67 -16.23
C MET A 104 -2.50 22.08 -15.94
N ASP A 105 -3.07 22.71 -14.93
CA ASP A 105 -2.51 23.90 -14.32
C ASP A 105 -1.30 23.51 -13.46
N LEU A 106 -0.14 24.04 -13.82
CA LEU A 106 1.12 23.78 -13.11
C LEU A 106 1.46 24.87 -12.09
N GLY A 107 0.48 25.64 -11.64
CA GLY A 107 0.64 26.55 -10.51
C GLY A 107 0.93 25.79 -9.22
N ALA A 108 1.79 26.34 -8.35
CA ALA A 108 2.09 25.79 -7.03
C ALA A 108 1.13 26.37 -5.99
N TYR A 109 0.44 25.49 -5.27
CA TYR A 109 -0.62 25.83 -4.30
C TYR A 109 -0.35 25.30 -2.88
N TYR A 110 0.78 24.64 -2.68
CA TYR A 110 1.15 24.02 -1.40
C TYR A 110 1.10 25.02 -0.22
N PRO A 111 0.65 24.63 0.98
CA PRO A 111 0.13 23.32 1.33
C PRO A 111 -1.29 23.07 0.79
N PRO A 112 -1.71 21.79 0.65
CA PRO A 112 -3.08 21.45 0.29
C PRO A 112 -4.09 22.15 1.22
N LYS A 113 -5.24 22.54 0.66
CA LYS A 113 -6.32 23.18 1.39
C LYS A 113 -7.64 22.51 1.11
N ARG A 114 -8.58 22.60 2.05
CA ARG A 114 -9.97 22.20 1.85
C ARG A 114 -10.75 23.33 1.19
N ILE A 115 -11.87 22.99 0.60
CA ILE A 115 -12.76 23.97 -0.10
C ILE A 115 -13.29 25.05 0.83
N ASP A 116 -13.43 24.76 2.12
CA ASP A 116 -13.93 25.69 3.15
C ASP A 116 -12.82 26.60 3.73
N ASP A 117 -11.56 26.39 3.38
CA ASP A 117 -10.46 27.28 3.71
C ASP A 117 -10.56 28.58 2.85
N PRO A 118 -10.57 29.77 3.44
CA PRO A 118 -10.60 31.03 2.70
C PRO A 118 -9.48 31.18 1.65
N ALA A 119 -8.32 30.56 1.89
CA ALA A 119 -7.17 30.56 1.00
C ALA A 119 -7.22 29.48 -0.09
N PHE A 120 -8.30 28.69 -0.16
CA PHE A 120 -8.44 27.64 -1.19
C PHE A 120 -8.37 28.22 -2.61
N ALA A 121 -8.92 29.42 -2.82
CA ALA A 121 -8.99 30.08 -4.12
C ALA A 121 -7.84 31.06 -4.39
N ASP A 122 -6.84 31.14 -3.52
CA ASP A 122 -5.69 32.03 -3.70
C ASP A 122 -4.92 31.70 -4.98
N ASP A 123 -4.30 32.70 -5.61
CA ASP A 123 -3.44 32.55 -6.77
C ASP A 123 -2.24 31.63 -6.47
N ALA A 124 -1.72 30.98 -7.50
CA ALA A 124 -0.49 30.22 -7.41
C ALA A 124 0.69 31.12 -7.00
N HIS A 125 1.53 30.64 -6.10
CA HIS A 125 2.72 31.36 -5.64
C HIS A 125 4.02 30.90 -6.32
N GLY A 126 3.91 30.13 -7.40
CA GLY A 126 5.01 29.60 -8.19
C GLY A 126 4.54 28.64 -9.25
N THR A 127 5.47 27.90 -9.82
CA THR A 127 5.20 26.84 -10.80
C THR A 127 5.82 25.53 -10.36
N LEU A 128 5.15 24.43 -10.69
CA LEU A 128 5.57 23.08 -10.35
C LEU A 128 6.70 22.58 -11.27
N THR A 129 7.56 21.78 -10.67
CA THR A 129 8.47 20.85 -11.33
C THR A 129 8.20 19.46 -10.75
N ALA A 130 8.78 18.41 -11.34
CA ALA A 130 8.54 17.04 -10.90
C ALA A 130 9.78 16.18 -11.04
N ILE A 131 9.74 15.00 -10.40
CA ILE A 131 10.57 13.86 -10.76
C ILE A 131 9.69 12.80 -11.41
N ILE A 132 10.23 12.10 -12.40
CA ILE A 132 9.59 10.95 -13.01
C ILE A 132 10.55 9.77 -13.05
N GLU A 133 10.06 8.59 -12.68
CA GLU A 133 10.74 7.33 -12.92
C GLU A 133 9.84 6.39 -13.73
N GLU A 134 10.44 5.64 -14.64
CA GLU A 134 9.68 4.92 -15.65
C GLU A 134 9.36 3.46 -15.31
N GLN A 135 9.93 2.91 -14.23
CA GLN A 135 9.77 1.47 -13.90
C GLN A 135 8.48 1.18 -13.14
N SER A 136 7.87 2.22 -12.56
CA SER A 136 6.58 2.15 -11.85
C SER A 136 5.41 1.93 -12.80
N GLY A 137 4.29 1.55 -12.20
CA GLY A 137 3.04 1.31 -12.90
C GLY A 137 1.97 0.81 -11.95
N PHE A 138 1.09 -0.05 -12.43
CA PHE A 138 0.05 -0.65 -11.60
C PHE A 138 -0.33 -2.04 -12.11
N MET A 139 -0.94 -2.84 -11.25
CA MET A 139 -1.59 -4.10 -11.65
C MET A 139 -3.02 -3.83 -12.08
N ASP A 140 -3.42 -4.38 -13.23
CA ASP A 140 -4.73 -4.10 -13.85
C ASP A 140 -5.92 -4.63 -13.04
N ASP A 141 -5.73 -5.70 -12.27
CA ASP A 141 -6.75 -6.30 -11.41
C ASP A 141 -6.14 -6.79 -10.08
N PRO A 142 -6.30 -6.03 -8.98
CA PRO A 142 -5.73 -6.40 -7.67
C PRO A 142 -6.36 -7.67 -7.08
N MET A 143 -7.63 -7.96 -7.35
CA MET A 143 -8.27 -9.20 -6.90
C MET A 143 -7.71 -10.41 -7.65
N LEU A 144 -7.50 -10.28 -8.95
CA LEU A 144 -6.89 -11.32 -9.77
C LEU A 144 -5.45 -11.60 -9.32
N CYS A 145 -4.69 -10.58 -8.91
CA CYS A 145 -3.36 -10.78 -8.30
C CYS A 145 -3.41 -11.72 -7.09
N ALA A 146 -4.35 -11.48 -6.18
CA ALA A 146 -4.53 -12.35 -5.00
C ALA A 146 -4.99 -13.77 -5.37
N LYS A 147 -5.85 -13.91 -6.38
CA LYS A 147 -6.27 -15.22 -6.92
C LYS A 147 -5.10 -15.97 -7.55
N ASN A 148 -4.27 -15.30 -8.34
CA ASN A 148 -3.07 -15.90 -8.93
C ASN A 148 -2.08 -16.37 -7.85
N LEU A 149 -1.85 -15.58 -6.79
CA LEU A 149 -1.05 -16.04 -5.63
C LEU A 149 -1.67 -17.27 -4.96
N ALA A 150 -2.98 -17.26 -4.74
CA ALA A 150 -3.67 -18.41 -4.14
C ALA A 150 -3.61 -19.65 -5.05
N TYR A 151 -3.71 -19.47 -6.37
CA TYR A 151 -3.55 -20.57 -7.33
C TYR A 151 -2.13 -21.16 -7.25
N ALA A 152 -1.10 -20.31 -7.28
CA ALA A 152 0.29 -20.75 -7.15
C ALA A 152 0.52 -21.48 -5.82
N ALA A 153 0.01 -20.93 -4.70
CA ALA A 153 0.15 -21.54 -3.38
C ALA A 153 -0.52 -22.93 -3.31
N ARG A 154 -1.71 -23.10 -3.90
CA ARG A 154 -2.39 -24.41 -3.98
C ARG A 154 -1.57 -25.44 -4.75
N ARG A 155 -0.88 -25.06 -5.81
CA ARG A 155 0.03 -25.94 -6.55
C ARG A 155 1.20 -26.42 -5.70
N HIS A 156 1.56 -25.67 -4.67
CA HIS A 156 2.56 -26.04 -3.66
C HIS A 156 1.94 -26.68 -2.40
N GLY A 157 0.66 -27.10 -2.47
CA GLY A 157 0.01 -27.84 -1.40
C GLY A 157 -0.64 -26.96 -0.31
N ALA A 158 -0.80 -25.67 -0.52
CA ALA A 158 -1.55 -24.84 0.41
C ALA A 158 -3.06 -25.12 0.32
N GLU A 159 -3.72 -25.21 1.47
CA GLU A 159 -5.17 -25.29 1.62
C GLU A 159 -5.75 -23.92 1.95
N PHE A 160 -6.86 -23.55 1.33
CA PHE A 160 -7.58 -22.31 1.61
C PHE A 160 -8.97 -22.63 2.14
N ARG A 161 -9.30 -22.12 3.33
CA ARG A 161 -10.57 -22.24 4.01
C ARG A 161 -11.22 -20.88 4.15
N PHE A 162 -12.10 -20.56 3.21
CA PHE A 162 -12.92 -19.36 3.20
C PHE A 162 -14.17 -19.53 4.06
N HIS A 163 -14.83 -18.39 4.38
CA HIS A 163 -15.99 -18.35 5.28
C HIS A 163 -15.71 -18.95 6.67
N GLN A 164 -14.46 -18.86 7.13
CA GLN A 164 -14.01 -19.39 8.39
C GLN A 164 -13.39 -18.28 9.23
N GLN A 165 -14.12 -17.83 10.25
CA GLN A 165 -13.63 -16.80 11.15
C GLN A 165 -12.77 -17.40 12.27
N VAL A 166 -11.56 -16.89 12.44
CA VAL A 166 -10.73 -17.16 13.63
C VAL A 166 -11.25 -16.31 14.78
N VAL A 167 -11.52 -16.95 15.91
CA VAL A 167 -12.04 -16.32 17.15
C VAL A 167 -11.10 -16.50 18.34
N GLY A 168 -10.00 -17.23 18.18
CA GLY A 168 -9.01 -17.43 19.22
C GLY A 168 -7.68 -17.93 18.69
N ILE A 169 -6.60 -17.57 19.38
CA ILE A 169 -5.26 -18.12 19.18
C ILE A 169 -4.99 -19.11 20.31
N ASP A 170 -4.85 -20.38 19.94
CA ASP A 170 -4.58 -21.45 20.90
C ASP A 170 -3.15 -21.37 21.41
N GLN A 171 -2.99 -21.53 22.72
CA GLN A 171 -1.68 -21.45 23.38
C GLN A 171 -1.48 -22.60 24.33
N ALA A 172 -0.27 -23.12 24.38
CA ALA A 172 0.17 -24.09 25.39
C ALA A 172 1.65 -23.86 25.71
N GLU A 173 2.02 -24.00 26.98
CA GLU A 173 3.41 -23.84 27.45
C GLU A 173 4.06 -22.54 27.00
N GLY A 174 3.27 -21.44 26.94
CA GLY A 174 3.75 -20.12 26.58
C GLY A 174 4.06 -19.90 25.09
N ARG A 175 3.47 -20.72 24.19
CA ARG A 175 3.62 -20.57 22.75
C ARG A 175 2.29 -20.75 22.01
N ALA A 176 2.19 -20.20 20.81
CA ALA A 176 1.07 -20.46 19.91
C ALA A 176 1.10 -21.94 19.45
N THR A 177 -0.08 -22.58 19.42
CA THR A 177 -0.25 -23.98 19.03
C THR A 177 -1.34 -24.19 17.99
N GLY A 178 -1.99 -23.11 17.53
CA GLY A 178 -3.04 -23.17 16.54
C GLY A 178 -4.05 -22.03 16.66
N VAL A 179 -5.19 -22.25 16.05
CA VAL A 179 -6.32 -21.30 16.05
C VAL A 179 -7.63 -22.02 16.32
N THR A 180 -8.56 -21.33 16.95
CA THR A 180 -9.95 -21.75 17.14
C THR A 180 -10.85 -20.95 16.21
N LEU A 181 -11.71 -21.65 15.46
CA LEU A 181 -12.69 -21.07 14.53
C LEU A 181 -14.03 -20.79 15.24
N ALA A 182 -14.83 -19.91 14.66
CA ALA A 182 -16.19 -19.62 15.16
C ALA A 182 -17.11 -20.85 15.16
N SER A 183 -16.83 -21.85 14.33
CA SER A 183 -17.52 -23.15 14.32
C SER A 183 -17.21 -24.00 15.55
N GLY A 184 -16.19 -23.66 16.35
CA GLY A 184 -15.63 -24.47 17.41
C GLY A 184 -14.53 -25.44 16.94
N GLU A 185 -14.26 -25.56 15.66
CA GLU A 185 -13.15 -26.35 15.14
C GLU A 185 -11.81 -25.72 15.56
N ARG A 186 -10.83 -26.57 15.89
CA ARG A 186 -9.46 -26.15 16.20
C ARG A 186 -8.50 -26.66 15.15
N ILE A 187 -7.65 -25.77 14.66
CA ILE A 187 -6.59 -26.09 13.70
C ILE A 187 -5.26 -25.99 14.42
N SER A 188 -4.62 -27.12 14.65
CA SER A 188 -3.30 -27.16 15.29
C SER A 188 -2.20 -26.79 14.30
N ALA A 189 -1.33 -25.87 14.71
CA ALA A 189 -0.17 -25.45 13.93
C ALA A 189 0.94 -24.93 14.85
N PRO A 190 2.22 -25.30 14.63
CA PRO A 190 3.34 -24.80 15.44
C PRO A 190 3.69 -23.34 15.10
N VAL A 191 3.19 -22.83 13.99
CA VAL A 191 3.37 -21.45 13.51
C VAL A 191 2.03 -20.89 13.09
N VAL A 192 1.70 -19.71 13.60
CA VAL A 192 0.52 -18.91 13.22
C VAL A 192 1.01 -17.55 12.72
N VAL A 193 0.58 -17.14 11.54
CA VAL A 193 0.93 -15.84 10.95
C VAL A 193 -0.32 -14.99 10.83
N ASN A 194 -0.35 -13.85 11.52
CA ASN A 194 -1.41 -12.87 11.38
C ASN A 194 -1.19 -12.02 10.13
N VAL A 195 -2.11 -12.15 9.17
CA VAL A 195 -2.18 -11.37 7.92
C VAL A 195 -3.58 -10.78 7.74
N GLY A 196 -4.26 -10.48 8.84
CA GLY A 196 -5.68 -10.12 8.90
C GLY A 196 -6.03 -8.74 8.37
N GLY A 197 -5.06 -7.97 7.82
CA GLY A 197 -5.29 -6.60 7.33
C GLY A 197 -5.93 -5.71 8.40
N PRO A 198 -7.04 -5.00 8.12
CA PRO A 198 -7.71 -4.15 9.10
C PRO A 198 -8.14 -4.85 10.40
N HIS A 199 -8.26 -6.19 10.38
CA HIS A 199 -8.58 -7.01 11.56
C HIS A 199 -7.35 -7.45 12.36
N SER A 200 -6.14 -7.17 11.90
CA SER A 200 -4.90 -7.65 12.52
C SER A 200 -4.76 -7.23 13.98
N GLY A 201 -5.22 -6.02 14.34
CA GLY A 201 -5.22 -5.56 15.73
C GLY A 201 -6.12 -6.42 16.65
N ILE A 202 -7.24 -6.94 16.14
CA ILE A 202 -8.12 -7.86 16.87
C ILE A 202 -7.40 -9.20 17.09
N ILE A 203 -6.75 -9.72 16.05
CA ILE A 203 -6.03 -11.00 16.10
C ILE A 203 -4.80 -10.88 17.04
N ASN A 204 -4.08 -9.78 17.02
CA ASN A 204 -2.97 -9.52 17.95
C ASN A 204 -3.44 -9.47 19.41
N ARG A 205 -4.62 -8.89 19.68
CA ARG A 205 -5.24 -8.94 21.02
C ARG A 205 -5.63 -10.35 21.42
N MET A 206 -6.20 -11.17 20.51
CA MET A 206 -6.49 -12.59 20.77
C MET A 206 -5.23 -13.39 21.16
N ALA A 207 -4.10 -13.05 20.58
CA ALA A 207 -2.80 -13.66 20.90
C ALA A 207 -2.15 -13.08 22.17
N GLY A 208 -2.62 -11.95 22.71
CA GLY A 208 -2.06 -11.28 23.88
C GLY A 208 -0.69 -10.64 23.63
N VAL A 209 -0.41 -10.21 22.39
CA VAL A 209 0.95 -9.73 22.01
C VAL A 209 1.06 -8.22 21.86
N THR A 210 0.01 -7.47 22.13
CA THR A 210 -0.03 -6.01 21.90
C THR A 210 0.84 -5.20 22.87
N GLU A 211 1.03 -5.69 24.12
CA GLU A 211 1.82 -4.97 25.14
C GLU A 211 3.32 -4.90 24.80
N GLY A 212 3.85 -5.87 24.06
CA GLY A 212 5.26 -5.91 23.63
C GLY A 212 5.57 -5.07 22.38
N MET A 213 4.57 -4.40 21.80
CA MET A 213 4.71 -3.62 20.58
C MET A 213 4.95 -2.14 20.89
N ARG A 214 5.98 -1.54 20.27
CA ARG A 214 6.18 -0.08 20.28
C ARG A 214 5.44 0.60 19.14
N ILE A 215 5.16 -0.14 18.07
CA ILE A 215 4.39 0.28 16.90
C ILE A 215 3.02 -0.41 16.95
N GLY A 216 1.98 0.37 17.18
CA GLY A 216 0.60 -0.06 17.04
C GLY A 216 0.10 0.10 15.61
N HIS A 217 -1.10 -0.43 15.34
CA HIS A 217 -1.80 -0.21 14.08
C HIS A 217 -3.31 -0.28 14.28
N ARG A 218 -4.07 0.39 13.43
CA ARG A 218 -5.53 0.46 13.49
C ARG A 218 -6.16 0.71 12.12
N PRO A 219 -7.44 0.37 11.93
CA PRO A 219 -8.15 0.62 10.69
C PRO A 219 -8.37 2.11 10.44
N LEU A 220 -8.11 2.55 9.21
CA LEU A 220 -8.40 3.88 8.70
C LEU A 220 -9.30 3.75 7.46
N ARG A 221 -10.42 4.45 7.44
CA ARG A 221 -11.32 4.49 6.29
C ARG A 221 -10.78 5.46 5.24
N GLN A 222 -10.73 5.01 3.99
CA GLN A 222 -10.26 5.79 2.85
C GLN A 222 -11.24 5.71 1.69
N GLU A 223 -11.29 6.76 0.89
CA GLU A 223 -12.13 6.87 -0.30
C GLU A 223 -11.30 7.04 -1.56
N VAL A 224 -11.70 6.35 -2.62
CA VAL A 224 -11.11 6.48 -3.96
C VAL A 224 -12.23 6.69 -4.95
N PHE A 225 -12.06 7.69 -5.81
CA PHE A 225 -13.04 8.07 -6.81
C PHE A 225 -12.62 7.65 -8.20
N THR A 226 -13.61 7.37 -9.05
CA THR A 226 -13.42 7.13 -10.49
C THR A 226 -14.02 8.29 -11.25
N VAL A 227 -13.23 8.93 -12.13
CA VAL A 227 -13.63 10.10 -12.88
C VAL A 227 -13.19 10.02 -14.34
N GLU A 228 -13.89 10.75 -15.22
CA GLU A 228 -13.52 10.90 -16.62
C GLU A 228 -12.44 11.98 -16.75
N PRO A 229 -11.27 11.67 -17.33
CA PRO A 229 -10.23 12.64 -17.59
C PRO A 229 -10.54 13.49 -18.82
N PRO A 230 -9.96 14.69 -18.95
CA PRO A 230 -9.90 15.43 -20.20
C PRO A 230 -9.16 14.67 -21.30
N VAL A 231 -9.37 15.08 -22.55
CA VAL A 231 -8.63 14.54 -23.69
C VAL A 231 -7.14 14.86 -23.55
N GLY A 232 -6.27 13.89 -23.86
CA GLY A 232 -4.81 14.01 -23.76
C GLY A 232 -4.23 13.60 -22.40
N LEU A 233 -5.08 13.18 -21.44
CA LEU A 233 -4.67 12.77 -20.10
C LEU A 233 -5.17 11.37 -19.75
N ARG A 234 -5.24 10.47 -20.71
CA ARG A 234 -5.63 9.07 -20.54
C ARG A 234 -4.42 8.15 -20.54
N LEU A 235 -4.62 6.90 -20.14
CA LEU A 235 -3.58 5.87 -20.22
C LEU A 235 -3.04 5.70 -21.64
N GLU A 236 -3.92 5.68 -22.62
CA GLU A 236 -3.58 5.58 -24.07
C GLU A 236 -2.82 6.81 -24.61
N ASP A 237 -2.92 7.95 -23.95
CA ASP A 237 -2.17 9.17 -24.26
C ASP A 237 -0.76 9.17 -23.64
N GLY A 238 -0.43 8.14 -22.84
CA GLY A 238 0.86 7.99 -22.16
C GLY A 238 0.93 8.68 -20.79
N MET A 239 -0.21 9.04 -20.20
CA MET A 239 -0.23 9.64 -18.85
C MET A 239 0.37 8.70 -17.82
N PRO A 240 1.38 9.13 -17.02
CA PRO A 240 1.90 8.36 -15.89
C PRO A 240 0.91 8.36 -14.71
N ALA A 241 1.16 7.51 -13.72
CA ALA A 241 0.59 7.76 -12.39
C ALA A 241 1.22 9.03 -11.82
N VAL A 242 0.42 9.86 -11.14
CA VAL A 242 0.86 11.16 -10.61
C VAL A 242 0.63 11.21 -9.11
N ALA A 243 1.65 11.60 -8.35
CA ALA A 243 1.51 12.03 -6.96
C ALA A 243 1.55 13.56 -6.90
N ASP A 244 0.40 14.16 -6.71
CA ASP A 244 0.22 15.60 -6.58
C ASP A 244 0.07 15.97 -5.11
N LEU A 245 1.21 16.04 -4.42
CA LEU A 245 1.27 16.42 -3.01
C LEU A 245 0.99 17.92 -2.79
N ASP A 246 0.99 18.71 -3.87
CA ASP A 246 0.71 20.13 -3.84
C ASP A 246 -0.78 20.44 -3.59
N ILE A 247 -1.66 19.56 -4.06
CA ILE A 247 -3.10 19.63 -3.78
C ILE A 247 -3.64 18.45 -2.96
N GLY A 248 -2.77 17.51 -2.57
CA GLY A 248 -3.11 16.41 -1.66
C GLY A 248 -3.78 15.20 -2.31
N HIS A 249 -3.47 14.91 -3.58
CA HIS A 249 -4.06 13.79 -4.32
C HIS A 249 -3.03 12.96 -5.06
N TYR A 250 -3.42 11.72 -5.40
CA TYR A 250 -2.77 10.96 -6.46
C TYR A 250 -3.77 10.66 -7.57
N LEU A 251 -3.27 10.56 -8.79
CA LEU A 251 -4.03 10.21 -9.99
C LEU A 251 -3.43 8.95 -10.59
N ARG A 252 -4.27 7.98 -10.93
CA ARG A 252 -3.84 6.79 -11.66
C ARG A 252 -4.74 6.58 -12.88
N PRO A 253 -4.18 6.68 -14.11
CA PRO A 253 -4.94 6.36 -15.30
C PRO A 253 -5.32 4.87 -15.30
N GLN A 254 -6.52 4.55 -15.80
CA GLN A 254 -7.06 3.20 -15.86
C GLN A 254 -7.22 2.72 -17.30
N ILE A 255 -7.14 1.40 -17.47
CA ILE A 255 -7.64 0.75 -18.68
C ILE A 255 -9.13 1.06 -18.79
N GLY A 256 -9.56 1.52 -19.97
CA GLY A 256 -10.94 1.95 -20.20
C GLY A 256 -11.15 3.47 -20.09
N GLY A 257 -10.07 4.24 -19.94
CA GLY A 257 -10.06 5.69 -20.16
C GLY A 257 -10.56 6.55 -19.00
N THR A 258 -10.64 6.01 -17.77
CA THR A 258 -10.95 6.78 -16.56
C THR A 258 -9.71 6.99 -15.70
N TRP A 259 -9.82 7.84 -14.66
CA TRP A 259 -8.84 7.95 -13.58
C TRP A 259 -9.36 7.37 -12.28
N LEU A 260 -8.45 6.80 -11.47
CA LEU A 260 -8.62 6.72 -10.03
C LEU A 260 -8.01 7.95 -9.37
N VAL A 261 -8.75 8.54 -8.44
CA VAL A 261 -8.35 9.70 -7.64
C VAL A 261 -8.43 9.32 -6.18
N GLY A 262 -7.31 9.38 -5.47
CA GLY A 262 -7.25 9.13 -4.03
C GLY A 262 -6.50 10.22 -3.27
N GLY A 263 -6.72 10.32 -1.97
CA GLY A 263 -6.03 11.26 -1.10
C GLY A 263 -4.59 10.82 -0.79
N THR A 264 -3.78 11.80 -0.38
CA THR A 264 -2.42 11.58 0.15
C THR A 264 -2.32 12.00 1.62
N GLU A 265 -3.44 12.09 2.31
CA GLU A 265 -3.60 12.43 3.73
C GLU A 265 -2.87 13.74 4.13
N PRO A 266 -3.12 14.87 3.46
CA PRO A 266 -2.55 16.15 3.88
C PRO A 266 -3.09 16.55 5.27
N GLU A 267 -2.32 17.33 6.02
CA GLU A 267 -2.65 17.74 7.39
C GLU A 267 -4.02 18.41 7.55
N CYS A 268 -4.54 19.02 6.47
CA CYS A 268 -5.84 19.68 6.47
C CYS A 268 -7.03 18.70 6.37
N ASP A 269 -6.79 17.42 6.07
CA ASP A 269 -7.83 16.41 5.96
C ASP A 269 -7.95 15.60 7.26
N GLU A 270 -9.18 15.39 7.70
CA GLU A 270 -9.45 14.55 8.87
C GLU A 270 -9.25 13.08 8.55
N LEU A 271 -8.57 12.35 9.44
CA LEU A 271 -8.38 10.91 9.33
C LEU A 271 -9.55 10.17 10.00
N HIS A 272 -10.33 9.42 9.23
CA HIS A 272 -11.50 8.68 9.70
C HIS A 272 -11.12 7.31 10.25
N TRP A 273 -10.68 7.27 11.51
CA TRP A 273 -10.33 6.03 12.20
C TRP A 273 -11.57 5.20 12.54
N ILE A 274 -11.45 3.88 12.37
CA ILE A 274 -12.55 2.92 12.57
C ILE A 274 -12.22 2.01 13.75
N ASP A 275 -13.17 1.88 14.69
CA ASP A 275 -13.00 1.01 15.86
C ASP A 275 -13.30 -0.45 15.53
N ASP A 276 -14.33 -0.70 14.72
CA ASP A 276 -14.77 -2.02 14.30
C ASP A 276 -14.68 -2.16 12.78
N PRO A 277 -13.70 -2.92 12.26
CA PRO A 277 -13.50 -3.08 10.82
C PRO A 277 -14.62 -3.87 10.11
N ASP A 278 -15.57 -4.45 10.85
CA ASP A 278 -16.77 -5.08 10.29
C ASP A 278 -17.96 -4.13 10.16
N HIS A 279 -17.85 -2.92 10.74
CA HIS A 279 -18.94 -1.93 10.75
C HIS A 279 -18.43 -0.54 10.37
N TYR A 280 -18.38 -0.25 9.07
CA TYR A 280 -18.07 1.08 8.53
C TYR A 280 -18.90 1.33 7.27
N ASP A 281 -19.02 2.59 6.85
CA ASP A 281 -19.68 2.94 5.60
C ASP A 281 -18.77 2.64 4.41
N GLU A 282 -19.18 1.69 3.57
CA GLU A 282 -18.47 1.24 2.37
C GLU A 282 -18.71 2.14 1.14
N TYR A 283 -19.53 3.17 1.28
CA TYR A 283 -19.84 4.10 0.20
C TYR A 283 -19.07 5.41 0.33
N PRO A 284 -18.68 6.04 -0.78
CA PRO A 284 -18.09 7.37 -0.77
C PRO A 284 -19.02 8.42 -0.17
N THR A 285 -18.47 9.33 0.62
CA THR A 285 -19.21 10.46 1.18
C THR A 285 -19.26 11.63 0.18
N VAL A 286 -20.32 12.44 0.28
CA VAL A 286 -20.43 13.67 -0.53
C VAL A 286 -19.35 14.66 -0.12
N GLU A 287 -19.07 14.78 1.17
CA GLU A 287 -18.07 15.72 1.69
C GLU A 287 -16.68 15.44 1.12
N GLN A 288 -16.18 14.20 1.23
CA GLN A 288 -14.85 13.85 0.73
C GLN A 288 -14.79 13.94 -0.81
N PHE A 289 -15.90 13.60 -1.47
CA PHE A 289 -16.03 13.77 -2.92
C PHE A 289 -15.88 15.24 -3.33
N GLU A 290 -16.60 16.16 -2.69
CA GLU A 290 -16.52 17.59 -2.99
C GLU A 290 -15.11 18.13 -2.80
N VAL A 291 -14.45 17.83 -1.68
CA VAL A 291 -13.06 18.21 -1.43
C VAL A 291 -12.15 17.70 -2.55
N SER A 292 -12.26 16.43 -2.90
CA SER A 292 -11.43 15.80 -3.93
C SER A 292 -11.66 16.41 -5.31
N MET A 293 -12.92 16.59 -5.69
CA MET A 293 -13.27 17.10 -7.02
C MET A 293 -12.90 18.58 -7.19
N MET A 294 -13.05 19.38 -6.15
CA MET A 294 -12.69 20.80 -6.22
C MET A 294 -11.17 21.03 -6.26
N ARG A 295 -10.39 20.22 -5.52
CA ARG A 295 -8.93 20.22 -5.67
C ARG A 295 -8.51 19.79 -7.08
N LEU A 296 -9.15 18.74 -7.61
CA LEU A 296 -8.87 18.25 -8.96
C LEU A 296 -9.25 19.29 -10.03
N ALA A 297 -10.41 19.95 -9.91
CA ALA A 297 -10.83 21.01 -10.83
C ALA A 297 -9.86 22.21 -10.83
N ARG A 298 -9.20 22.47 -9.71
CA ARG A 298 -8.16 23.50 -9.62
C ARG A 298 -6.90 23.09 -10.42
N ARG A 299 -6.50 21.80 -10.34
CA ARG A 299 -5.36 21.26 -11.09
C ARG A 299 -5.64 21.05 -12.56
N VAL A 300 -6.88 20.77 -12.91
CA VAL A 300 -7.31 20.44 -14.28
C VAL A 300 -8.49 21.34 -14.66
N PRO A 301 -8.24 22.57 -15.19
CA PRO A 301 -9.30 23.55 -15.43
C PRO A 301 -10.44 23.08 -16.34
N GLU A 302 -10.15 22.15 -17.28
CA GLU A 302 -11.17 21.57 -18.17
C GLU A 302 -11.85 20.33 -17.58
N PHE A 303 -11.59 20.02 -16.30
CA PHE A 303 -12.20 18.88 -15.64
C PHE A 303 -13.70 19.10 -15.41
N GLY A 304 -14.50 18.19 -15.98
CA GLY A 304 -15.93 18.17 -15.73
C GLY A 304 -16.26 17.52 -14.38
N VAL A 305 -16.52 18.32 -13.36
CA VAL A 305 -16.89 17.80 -12.02
C VAL A 305 -18.14 16.92 -12.12
N PRO A 306 -18.09 15.62 -11.75
CA PRO A 306 -19.27 14.77 -11.79
C PRO A 306 -20.35 15.21 -10.81
N HIS A 307 -21.62 14.97 -11.14
CA HIS A 307 -22.75 15.36 -10.28
C HIS A 307 -22.93 14.52 -9.02
N ARG A 308 -22.26 13.38 -8.93
CA ARG A 308 -22.35 12.44 -7.80
C ARG A 308 -21.06 11.65 -7.64
N PRO A 309 -20.76 11.19 -6.41
CA PRO A 309 -19.61 10.32 -6.20
C PRO A 309 -19.76 9.00 -6.96
N VAL A 310 -18.71 8.62 -7.67
CA VAL A 310 -18.50 7.29 -8.23
C VAL A 310 -17.17 6.80 -7.70
N GLY A 311 -17.17 5.73 -6.95
CA GLY A 311 -15.97 5.24 -6.29
C GLY A 311 -16.30 4.21 -5.22
N LEU A 312 -15.39 4.03 -4.30
CA LEU A 312 -15.54 3.11 -3.18
C LEU A 312 -14.90 3.71 -1.91
N ALA A 313 -15.33 3.19 -0.76
CA ALA A 313 -14.63 3.37 0.50
C ALA A 313 -14.16 2.00 1.01
N ALA A 314 -12.96 1.96 1.56
CA ALA A 314 -12.35 0.75 2.09
C ALA A 314 -11.43 1.07 3.28
N LEU A 315 -10.93 0.04 3.95
CA LEU A 315 -10.08 0.21 5.11
C LEU A 315 -8.60 -0.04 4.76
N TYR A 316 -7.75 0.86 5.23
CA TYR A 316 -6.33 0.61 5.42
C TYR A 316 -6.11 0.01 6.83
N ASP A 317 -5.06 -0.75 7.01
CA ASP A 317 -4.50 -1.16 8.30
C ASP A 317 -3.26 -0.30 8.55
N VAL A 318 -3.41 0.82 9.26
CA VAL A 318 -2.37 1.85 9.36
C VAL A 318 -1.56 1.69 10.63
N SER A 319 -0.23 1.52 10.48
CA SER A 319 0.72 1.56 11.58
C SER A 319 0.97 2.99 12.06
N ASP A 320 1.45 3.14 13.27
CA ASP A 320 1.69 4.45 13.90
C ASP A 320 2.65 5.37 13.14
N ASP A 321 3.43 4.83 12.21
CA ASP A 321 4.43 5.51 11.40
C ASP A 321 4.31 5.22 9.90
N TRP A 322 3.19 4.64 9.47
CA TRP A 322 2.91 4.27 8.08
C TRP A 322 3.88 3.26 7.42
N VAL A 323 4.82 2.71 8.20
CA VAL A 323 5.73 1.64 7.77
C VAL A 323 5.13 0.28 8.17
N PRO A 324 5.12 -0.74 7.31
CA PRO A 324 4.51 -2.04 7.64
C PRO A 324 5.24 -2.77 8.77
N LEU A 325 4.57 -3.77 9.31
CA LEU A 325 5.12 -4.71 10.26
C LEU A 325 5.30 -6.08 9.59
N TYR A 326 6.54 -6.55 9.52
CA TYR A 326 6.92 -7.92 9.15
C TYR A 326 7.80 -8.45 10.27
N ASP A 327 7.22 -9.18 11.21
CA ASP A 327 7.93 -9.49 12.44
C ASP A 327 7.42 -10.77 13.14
N LYS A 328 8.19 -11.24 14.09
CA LYS A 328 7.73 -12.15 15.13
C LYS A 328 6.92 -11.40 16.19
N SER A 329 6.39 -12.10 17.17
CA SER A 329 5.81 -11.51 18.38
C SER A 329 6.55 -11.99 19.64
N ASP A 330 6.09 -11.51 20.79
CA ASP A 330 6.57 -12.01 22.10
C ASP A 330 5.98 -13.38 22.47
N LEU A 331 4.98 -13.84 21.72
CA LEU A 331 4.44 -15.20 21.83
C LEU A 331 5.17 -16.10 20.81
N PRO A 332 6.06 -17.00 21.24
CA PRO A 332 6.74 -17.94 20.35
C PRO A 332 5.75 -18.68 19.45
N GLY A 333 6.06 -18.77 18.15
CA GLY A 333 5.20 -19.40 17.15
C GLY A 333 4.09 -18.49 16.60
N PHE A 334 3.94 -17.24 17.08
CA PHE A 334 3.02 -16.26 16.51
C PHE A 334 3.80 -15.13 15.82
N PHE A 335 3.50 -14.91 14.55
CA PHE A 335 4.16 -13.94 13.67
C PHE A 335 3.12 -12.98 13.06
N MET A 336 3.57 -11.85 12.51
CA MET A 336 2.68 -10.85 11.95
C MET A 336 3.24 -10.20 10.68
N ALA A 337 2.37 -10.05 9.68
CA ALA A 337 2.56 -9.20 8.52
C ALA A 337 1.33 -8.29 8.40
N CYS A 338 1.38 -7.13 9.03
CA CYS A 338 0.24 -6.23 9.24
C CYS A 338 0.68 -4.76 9.23
N GLY A 339 -0.21 -3.82 9.55
CA GLY A 339 0.11 -2.40 9.53
C GLY A 339 0.48 -1.91 8.12
N THR A 340 -0.25 -2.37 7.11
CA THR A 340 0.11 -2.20 5.70
C THR A 340 -0.10 -0.79 5.15
N SER A 341 -0.74 0.09 5.93
CA SER A 341 -0.87 1.54 5.72
C SER A 341 -1.30 1.96 4.31
N GLY A 342 -2.13 1.14 3.63
CA GLY A 342 -2.64 1.40 2.29
C GLY A 342 -1.58 1.38 1.17
N ASN A 343 -0.30 1.25 1.51
CA ASN A 343 0.79 1.37 0.55
C ASN A 343 1.58 0.06 0.31
N GLN A 344 1.12 -1.09 0.84
CA GLN A 344 1.87 -2.35 0.81
C GLN A 344 1.36 -3.40 -0.19
N PHE A 345 0.37 -3.11 -1.01
CA PHE A 345 -0.03 -4.00 -2.11
C PHE A 345 1.20 -4.41 -2.94
N LYS A 346 2.05 -3.44 -3.29
CA LYS A 346 3.25 -3.65 -4.08
C LYS A 346 4.27 -4.59 -3.44
N ASN A 347 4.29 -4.70 -2.11
CA ASN A 347 5.24 -5.56 -1.39
C ASN A 347 4.72 -6.99 -1.19
N ALA A 348 3.49 -7.31 -1.61
CA ALA A 348 2.91 -8.64 -1.44
C ALA A 348 3.82 -9.81 -1.92
N PRO A 349 4.54 -9.72 -3.06
CA PRO A 349 5.44 -10.77 -3.50
C PRO A 349 6.61 -11.03 -2.53
N LEU A 350 7.01 -10.02 -1.75
CA LEU A 350 8.11 -10.12 -0.79
C LEU A 350 7.66 -10.44 0.63
N ALA A 351 6.45 -10.00 1.03
CA ALA A 351 5.95 -10.21 2.39
C ALA A 351 6.05 -11.67 2.84
N GLY A 352 5.63 -12.61 1.99
CA GLY A 352 5.76 -14.05 2.26
C GLY A 352 7.21 -14.53 2.39
N LYS A 353 8.12 -13.97 1.58
CA LYS A 353 9.56 -14.29 1.65
C LYS A 353 10.20 -13.74 2.93
N PHE A 354 9.83 -12.53 3.34
CA PHE A 354 10.29 -11.94 4.59
C PHE A 354 9.81 -12.76 5.79
N MET A 355 8.52 -13.11 5.82
CA MET A 355 7.97 -13.94 6.88
C MET A 355 8.63 -15.32 6.95
N THR A 356 8.89 -15.95 5.81
CA THR A 356 9.63 -17.23 5.76
C THR A 356 11.04 -17.06 6.34
N ALA A 357 11.77 -16.03 5.94
CA ALA A 357 13.12 -15.79 6.45
C ALA A 357 13.16 -15.55 7.96
N ILE A 358 12.17 -14.80 8.51
CA ILE A 358 12.07 -14.56 9.96
C ILE A 358 11.69 -15.86 10.70
N ILE A 359 10.72 -16.64 10.20
CA ILE A 359 10.29 -17.91 10.79
C ILE A 359 11.45 -18.91 10.81
N ASP A 360 12.20 -19.03 9.72
CA ASP A 360 13.35 -19.94 9.61
C ASP A 360 14.48 -19.52 10.55
N ALA A 361 14.74 -18.23 10.70
CA ALA A 361 15.74 -17.70 11.63
C ALA A 361 15.36 -18.04 13.10
N GLU A 362 14.12 -17.78 13.49
CA GLU A 362 13.62 -18.13 14.81
C GLU A 362 13.66 -19.66 15.06
N ALA A 363 13.31 -20.46 14.07
CA ALA A 363 13.40 -21.92 14.15
C ALA A 363 14.86 -22.42 14.31
N ALA A 364 15.82 -21.67 13.75
CA ALA A 364 17.26 -21.93 13.93
C ALA A 364 17.83 -21.37 15.23
N GLY A 365 17.00 -20.74 16.08
CA GLY A 365 17.41 -20.17 17.37
C GLY A 365 18.06 -18.77 17.24
N ILE A 366 17.90 -18.10 16.10
CA ILE A 366 18.34 -16.72 15.88
C ILE A 366 17.21 -15.79 16.31
N ASP A 367 17.44 -15.01 17.37
CA ASP A 367 16.48 -14.01 17.84
C ASP A 367 16.49 -12.78 16.89
N HIS A 368 15.41 -12.62 16.13
CA HIS A 368 15.25 -11.51 15.20
C HIS A 368 15.26 -10.13 15.89
N ASP A 369 14.83 -10.03 17.16
CA ASP A 369 14.89 -8.79 17.93
C ASP A 369 16.33 -8.37 18.26
N ALA A 370 17.19 -9.35 18.58
CA ALA A 370 18.58 -9.10 18.90
C ALA A 370 19.49 -9.01 17.66
N THR A 371 19.18 -9.80 16.65
CA THR A 371 19.95 -9.89 15.39
C THR A 371 18.98 -9.87 14.21
N PRO A 372 18.60 -8.69 13.73
CA PRO A 372 17.64 -8.56 12.64
C PRO A 372 18.06 -9.31 11.38
N VAL A 373 17.14 -10.10 10.84
CA VAL A 373 17.33 -10.87 9.60
C VAL A 373 17.67 -9.92 8.45
N GLN A 374 18.70 -10.25 7.70
CA GLN A 374 19.11 -9.57 6.48
C GLN A 374 18.59 -10.37 5.30
N PHE A 375 17.80 -9.75 4.44
CA PHE A 375 17.22 -10.38 3.25
C PHE A 375 17.89 -9.82 1.99
N THR A 376 18.45 -10.70 1.16
CA THR A 376 19.03 -10.27 -0.14
C THR A 376 18.01 -10.47 -1.24
N GLY A 377 17.64 -9.39 -1.92
CA GLY A 377 16.74 -9.40 -3.07
C GLY A 377 17.35 -10.17 -4.25
N ALA A 378 16.60 -11.10 -4.83
CA ALA A 378 17.06 -11.92 -5.94
C ALA A 378 17.14 -11.15 -7.27
N ARG A 379 16.37 -10.08 -7.41
CA ARG A 379 16.29 -9.26 -8.63
C ARG A 379 17.25 -8.07 -8.57
N THR A 380 17.33 -7.39 -7.43
CA THR A 380 18.20 -6.22 -7.26
C THR A 380 19.60 -6.56 -6.73
N GLY A 381 19.78 -7.73 -6.11
CA GLY A 381 21.02 -8.12 -5.42
C GLY A 381 21.33 -7.28 -4.17
N ARG A 382 20.37 -6.44 -3.72
CA ARG A 382 20.54 -5.56 -2.56
C ARG A 382 20.06 -6.25 -1.29
N THR A 383 20.66 -5.86 -0.17
CA THR A 383 20.27 -6.37 1.15
C THR A 383 19.30 -5.42 1.82
N ILE A 384 18.20 -5.98 2.32
CA ILE A 384 17.13 -5.31 3.05
C ILE A 384 17.24 -5.76 4.51
N ASN A 385 17.31 -4.79 5.43
CA ASN A 385 17.30 -5.06 6.85
C ASN A 385 15.86 -5.21 7.37
N LEU A 386 15.42 -6.43 7.69
CA LEU A 386 14.06 -6.67 8.16
C LEU A 386 13.78 -6.08 9.55
N GLY A 387 14.79 -5.69 10.30
CA GLY A 387 14.64 -4.91 11.54
C GLY A 387 13.97 -3.55 11.33
N ALA A 388 14.03 -2.98 10.13
CA ALA A 388 13.31 -1.77 9.75
C ALA A 388 11.78 -1.94 9.79
N PHE A 389 11.28 -3.18 9.80
CA PHE A 389 9.86 -3.53 9.85
C PHE A 389 9.45 -4.16 11.18
N SER A 390 10.32 -4.09 12.19
CA SER A 390 10.07 -4.68 13.50
C SER A 390 8.99 -3.92 14.28
N ARG A 391 8.17 -4.65 15.04
CA ARG A 391 7.22 -4.09 16.01
C ARG A 391 7.86 -3.26 17.12
N ARG A 392 9.17 -3.43 17.34
CA ARG A 392 9.96 -2.76 18.38
C ARG A 392 10.82 -1.62 17.87
N ARG A 393 10.76 -1.30 16.56
CA ARG A 393 11.49 -0.17 15.99
C ARG A 393 11.09 1.15 16.61
N ASP A 394 11.94 2.15 16.48
CA ASP A 394 11.54 3.53 16.71
C ASP A 394 10.64 4.01 15.57
N LYS A 395 9.67 4.90 15.90
CA LYS A 395 8.78 5.45 14.86
C LYS A 395 9.61 6.20 13.82
N SER A 396 9.28 5.98 12.55
CA SER A 396 9.84 6.75 11.46
C SER A 396 9.42 8.21 11.58
N GLU A 397 10.37 9.13 11.52
CA GLU A 397 10.12 10.58 11.50
C GLU A 397 9.88 11.11 10.08
N THR A 398 10.05 10.27 9.08
CA THR A 398 10.04 10.67 7.66
C THR A 398 8.91 10.05 6.86
N SER A 399 8.18 9.12 7.46
CA SER A 399 6.97 8.51 6.92
C SER A 399 5.78 8.96 7.77
N GLY A 400 4.68 9.33 7.14
CA GLY A 400 3.51 9.86 7.87
C GLY A 400 2.22 9.85 7.05
N THR A 401 2.26 9.33 5.81
CA THR A 401 1.13 9.25 4.90
C THR A 401 1.19 7.97 4.05
N VAL A 402 0.17 7.73 3.22
CA VAL A 402 0.19 6.64 2.24
C VAL A 402 1.39 6.74 1.28
N MET A 403 1.98 7.90 1.16
CA MET A 403 3.15 8.11 0.31
C MET A 403 4.46 7.56 0.92
N GLY A 404 4.51 7.30 2.21
CA GLY A 404 5.63 6.67 2.92
C GLY A 404 6.64 7.64 3.48
#